data_3238286c29f6291858fefd5ffc06443e
#
_entry.id   3238286c29f6291858fefd5ffc06443e
#
_cell.length_a   1.000
_cell.length_b   1.000
_cell.length_c   1.000
_cell.angle_alpha   90.00
_cell.angle_beta   90.00
_cell.angle_gamma   90.00
#
_symmetry.space_group_name_H-M   'P 1'
#
loop_
_entity.id
_entity.type
_entity.pdbx_description
1 polymer ?
#
loop_
_entity_poly.entity_id
_entity_poly.type
_entity_poly.pdbx_seq_one_letter_code
_entity_poly.pdbx_strand_id
1 'polypeptide(L)'
;MGNNVSVNMNCTFVDCNKITIGDNVLIASNVQLYTATHPVELAERYVANLETEQLIRCTYALPIKIGNGCWLGGGVIVLPGVTIGDGSVIGAGSVVTKDIPENSLAVGNPCRVIRKINGESI
;
A
#
# COMPACT_ATOMS: atom_id res chain seq x y z
N MET A 1 2.87 -5.91 13.11
CA MET A 1 3.00 -4.45 13.37
C MET A 1 4.10 -4.24 14.40
N GLY A 2 4.99 -3.30 14.15
CA GLY A 2 6.11 -3.02 15.04
C GLY A 2 5.74 -2.21 16.28
N ASN A 3 6.76 -1.67 16.93
CA ASN A 3 6.61 -0.85 18.13
C ASN A 3 6.39 0.61 17.76
N ASN A 4 5.63 1.34 18.59
CA ASN A 4 5.38 2.77 18.43
C ASN A 4 4.78 3.10 17.06
N VAL A 5 3.73 2.41 16.70
CA VAL A 5 2.97 2.66 15.48
C VAL A 5 1.69 3.41 15.83
N SER A 6 1.47 4.54 15.16
CA SER A 6 0.24 5.31 15.29
C SER A 6 -0.60 5.14 14.04
N VAL A 7 -1.83 4.69 14.20
CA VAL A 7 -2.82 4.58 13.12
C VAL A 7 -4.02 5.44 13.50
N ASN A 8 -4.29 6.45 12.71
CA ASN A 8 -5.41 7.35 12.96
C ASN A 8 -6.73 6.73 12.47
N MET A 9 -7.83 7.48 12.61
CA MET A 9 -9.17 6.94 12.39
C MET A 9 -9.49 6.67 10.92
N ASN A 10 -10.43 5.77 10.68
CA ASN A 10 -10.97 5.42 9.36
C ASN A 10 -9.94 4.83 8.40
N CYS A 11 -8.95 4.14 8.92
CA CYS A 11 -8.01 3.39 8.08
C CYS A 11 -8.59 2.02 7.74
N THR A 12 -8.30 1.56 6.52
CA THR A 12 -8.73 0.25 6.04
C THR A 12 -7.52 -0.57 5.63
N PHE A 13 -7.35 -1.74 6.24
CA PHE A 13 -6.28 -2.67 5.92
C PHE A 13 -6.92 -3.96 5.40
N VAL A 14 -6.82 -4.19 4.10
CA VAL A 14 -7.31 -5.43 3.48
C VAL A 14 -6.14 -6.41 3.43
N ASP A 15 -6.07 -7.27 4.42
CA ASP A 15 -4.93 -8.15 4.71
C ASP A 15 -5.15 -9.59 4.21
N CYS A 16 -5.68 -9.75 3.02
CA CYS A 16 -5.75 -11.06 2.36
C CYS A 16 -4.37 -11.68 2.15
N ASN A 17 -3.32 -10.86 2.14
CA ASN A 17 -1.94 -11.27 2.25
C ASN A 17 -1.29 -10.42 3.36
N LYS A 18 -0.05 -10.72 3.71
CA LYS A 18 0.63 -10.11 4.84
C LYS A 18 0.84 -8.61 4.64
N ILE A 19 0.48 -7.83 5.66
CA ILE A 19 0.84 -6.43 5.80
C ILE A 19 1.86 -6.32 6.94
N THR A 20 3.07 -5.86 6.62
CA THR A 20 4.13 -5.64 7.60
C THR A 20 4.32 -4.15 7.78
N ILE A 21 4.23 -3.68 9.02
CA ILE A 21 4.47 -2.29 9.40
C ILE A 21 5.60 -2.28 10.42
N GLY A 22 6.67 -1.55 10.14
CA GLY A 22 7.84 -1.46 10.99
C GLY A 22 7.61 -0.64 12.26
N ASP A 23 8.71 -0.21 12.88
CA ASP A 23 8.68 0.59 14.09
C ASP A 23 8.58 2.08 13.79
N ASN A 24 8.01 2.86 14.70
CA ASN A 24 7.96 4.32 14.62
C ASN A 24 7.26 4.82 13.35
N VAL A 25 6.17 4.19 12.97
CA VAL A 25 5.40 4.52 11.76
C VAL A 25 4.20 5.38 12.15
N LEU A 26 3.97 6.46 11.41
CA LEU A 26 2.78 7.30 11.54
C LEU A 26 1.88 7.07 10.32
N ILE A 27 0.65 6.65 10.58
CA ILE A 27 -0.37 6.49 9.55
C ILE A 27 -1.52 7.42 9.88
N ALA A 28 -1.75 8.39 9.01
CA ALA A 28 -2.80 9.40 9.18
C ALA A 28 -4.19 8.81 8.90
N SER A 29 -5.21 9.64 8.95
CA SER A 29 -6.60 9.20 8.78
C SER A 29 -6.90 8.80 7.34
N ASN A 30 -7.83 7.87 7.18
CA ASN A 30 -8.35 7.43 5.88
C ASN A 30 -7.31 6.80 4.96
N VAL A 31 -6.27 6.21 5.53
CA VAL A 31 -5.26 5.45 4.77
C VAL A 31 -5.82 4.08 4.44
N GLN A 32 -5.56 3.62 3.22
CA GLN A 32 -6.05 2.35 2.73
C GLN A 32 -4.87 1.51 2.23
N LEU A 33 -4.71 0.32 2.80
CA LEU A 33 -3.70 -0.65 2.40
C LEU A 33 -4.41 -1.85 1.79
N TYR A 34 -4.24 -2.08 0.50
CA TYR A 34 -4.90 -3.16 -0.22
C TYR A 34 -3.90 -4.22 -0.66
N THR A 35 -3.98 -5.41 -0.09
CA THR A 35 -3.22 -6.56 -0.58
C THR A 35 -3.95 -7.34 -1.66
N ALA A 36 -5.27 -7.29 -1.68
CA ALA A 36 -6.11 -8.03 -2.62
C ALA A 36 -6.37 -7.24 -3.89
N THR A 37 -6.40 -7.95 -5.00
CA THR A 37 -6.71 -7.40 -6.31
C THR A 37 -7.36 -8.45 -7.19
N HIS A 38 -7.78 -8.04 -8.38
CA HIS A 38 -8.38 -8.92 -9.39
C HIS A 38 -7.66 -8.72 -10.72
N PRO A 39 -7.70 -9.71 -11.63
CA PRO A 39 -7.20 -9.50 -12.97
C PRO A 39 -7.91 -8.35 -13.68
N VAL A 40 -7.16 -7.56 -14.43
CA VAL A 40 -7.69 -6.42 -15.19
C VAL A 40 -8.59 -6.91 -16.34
N GLU A 41 -8.19 -8.02 -16.98
CA GLU A 41 -8.94 -8.58 -18.10
C GLU A 41 -10.21 -9.29 -17.60
N LEU A 42 -11.34 -8.98 -18.22
CA LEU A 42 -12.62 -9.58 -17.86
C LEU A 42 -12.58 -11.11 -17.96
N ALA A 43 -11.95 -11.65 -19.01
CA ALA A 43 -11.88 -13.08 -19.23
C ALA A 43 -11.10 -13.83 -18.13
N GLU A 44 -10.18 -13.15 -17.44
CA GLU A 44 -9.37 -13.72 -16.37
C GLU A 44 -9.97 -13.46 -14.98
N ARG A 45 -10.90 -12.52 -14.87
CA ARG A 45 -11.46 -12.10 -13.57
C ARG A 45 -12.42 -13.12 -12.98
N TYR A 46 -13.01 -13.95 -13.81
CA TYR A 46 -13.94 -14.98 -13.37
C TYR A 46 -13.51 -16.34 -13.90
N VAL A 47 -13.68 -17.37 -13.08
CA VAL A 47 -13.48 -18.76 -13.47
C VAL A 47 -14.79 -19.53 -13.22
N ALA A 48 -15.09 -20.49 -14.09
CA ALA A 48 -16.28 -21.33 -13.94
C ALA A 48 -16.02 -22.39 -12.87
N ASN A 49 -16.97 -22.55 -11.97
CA ASN A 49 -17.01 -23.71 -11.07
C ASN A 49 -17.64 -24.86 -11.83
N LEU A 50 -16.86 -25.92 -12.09
CA LEU A 50 -17.32 -27.08 -12.89
C LEU A 50 -18.43 -27.88 -12.22
N GLU A 51 -18.56 -27.80 -10.90
CA GLU A 51 -19.61 -28.53 -10.16
C GLU A 51 -20.92 -27.78 -10.13
N THR A 52 -20.89 -26.46 -9.95
CA THR A 52 -22.10 -25.63 -9.77
C THR A 52 -22.47 -24.81 -11.00
N GLU A 53 -21.61 -24.75 -12.00
CA GLU A 53 -21.74 -23.91 -13.21
C GLU A 53 -21.80 -22.42 -12.91
N GLN A 54 -21.43 -22.00 -11.69
CA GLN A 54 -21.38 -20.59 -11.30
C GLN A 54 -20.02 -19.99 -11.63
N LEU A 55 -20.02 -18.70 -11.95
CA LEU A 55 -18.78 -17.94 -12.11
C LEU A 55 -18.22 -17.56 -10.75
N ILE A 56 -16.96 -17.87 -10.52
CA ILE A 56 -16.23 -17.53 -9.31
C ILE A 56 -15.27 -16.38 -9.63
N ARG A 57 -15.36 -15.30 -8.84
CA ARG A 57 -14.47 -14.16 -8.99
C ARG A 57 -13.04 -14.55 -8.60
N CYS A 58 -12.10 -14.31 -9.50
CA CYS A 58 -10.68 -14.54 -9.25
C CYS A 58 -10.13 -13.40 -8.40
N THR A 59 -9.57 -13.74 -7.24
CA THR A 59 -8.91 -12.81 -6.33
C THR A 59 -7.51 -13.32 -6.04
N TYR A 60 -6.52 -12.46 -6.14
CA TYR A 60 -5.17 -12.76 -5.68
C TYR A 60 -4.66 -11.62 -4.80
N ALA A 61 -3.64 -11.90 -4.01
CA ALA A 61 -3.14 -10.95 -3.03
C ALA A 61 -1.61 -10.95 -3.00
N LEU A 62 -1.04 -9.75 -2.89
CA LEU A 62 0.39 -9.53 -2.79
C LEU A 62 0.70 -8.77 -1.50
N PRO A 63 1.79 -9.11 -0.79
CA PRO A 63 2.09 -8.50 0.50
C PRO A 63 2.46 -7.03 0.37
N ILE A 64 2.17 -6.25 1.42
CA ILE A 64 2.59 -4.86 1.56
C ILE A 64 3.58 -4.78 2.71
N LYS A 65 4.65 -4.01 2.52
CA LYS A 65 5.62 -3.74 3.57
C LYS A 65 5.84 -2.23 3.70
N ILE A 66 5.67 -1.74 4.92
CA ILE A 66 5.96 -0.36 5.29
C ILE A 66 7.13 -0.38 6.25
N GLY A 67 8.24 0.23 5.87
CA GLY A 67 9.48 0.24 6.63
C GLY A 67 9.41 1.08 7.89
N ASN A 68 10.49 1.02 8.68
CA ASN A 68 10.61 1.76 9.93
C ASN A 68 10.61 3.27 9.67
N GLY A 69 10.00 4.04 10.57
CA GLY A 69 10.05 5.49 10.53
C GLY A 69 9.29 6.14 9.38
N CYS A 70 8.42 5.42 8.70
CA CYS A 70 7.60 5.97 7.61
C CYS A 70 6.46 6.83 8.14
N TRP A 71 6.07 7.79 7.33
CA TRP A 71 4.86 8.59 7.55
C TRP A 71 3.98 8.56 6.30
N LEU A 72 2.77 8.04 6.44
CA LEU A 72 1.76 8.05 5.38
C LEU A 72 0.73 9.13 5.70
N GLY A 73 0.63 10.12 4.82
CA GLY A 73 -0.32 11.23 4.95
C GLY A 73 -1.77 10.79 4.77
N GLY A 74 -2.69 11.67 5.14
CA GLY A 74 -4.13 11.37 5.08
C GLY A 74 -4.60 10.96 3.69
N GLY A 75 -5.43 9.95 3.63
CA GLY A 75 -6.03 9.48 2.37
C GLY A 75 -5.07 8.74 1.43
N VAL A 76 -3.87 8.40 1.87
CA VAL A 76 -2.92 7.61 1.07
C VAL A 76 -3.50 6.23 0.80
N ILE A 77 -3.37 5.78 -0.43
CA ILE A 77 -3.76 4.42 -0.85
C ILE A 77 -2.49 3.68 -1.29
N VAL A 78 -2.26 2.50 -0.70
CA VAL A 78 -1.13 1.64 -1.07
C VAL A 78 -1.68 0.40 -1.75
N LEU A 79 -1.20 0.13 -2.95
CA LEU A 79 -1.67 -0.97 -3.77
C LEU A 79 -0.90 -2.27 -3.50
N PRO A 80 -1.45 -3.43 -3.91
CA PRO A 80 -0.86 -4.73 -3.64
C PRO A 80 0.61 -4.85 -4.09
N GLY A 81 1.42 -5.47 -3.26
CA GLY A 81 2.81 -5.78 -3.59
C GLY A 81 3.80 -4.66 -3.35
N VAL A 82 3.37 -3.49 -2.84
CA VAL A 82 4.24 -2.33 -2.66
C VAL A 82 5.06 -2.46 -1.39
N THR A 83 6.34 -2.12 -1.49
CA THR A 83 7.23 -1.90 -0.34
C THR A 83 7.59 -0.42 -0.27
N ILE A 84 7.36 0.18 0.90
CA ILE A 84 7.78 1.55 1.19
C ILE A 84 9.02 1.47 2.08
N GLY A 85 10.14 2.00 1.60
CA GLY A 85 11.42 1.93 2.28
C GLY A 85 11.46 2.74 3.57
N ASP A 86 12.40 2.38 4.47
CA ASP A 86 12.55 3.00 5.77
C ASP A 86 12.68 4.53 5.66
N GLY A 87 12.06 5.24 6.58
CA GLY A 87 12.17 6.69 6.69
C GLY A 87 11.47 7.49 5.61
N SER A 88 10.70 6.85 4.73
CA SER A 88 10.02 7.55 3.64
C SER A 88 8.71 8.19 4.09
N VAL A 89 8.37 9.29 3.43
CA VAL A 89 7.13 10.04 3.67
C VAL A 89 6.30 10.05 2.39
N ILE A 90 5.05 9.68 2.54
CA ILE A 90 4.08 9.68 1.42
C ILE A 90 3.10 10.82 1.67
N GLY A 91 3.04 11.76 0.75
CA GLY A 91 2.15 12.92 0.85
C GLY A 91 0.67 12.56 0.79
N ALA A 92 -0.16 13.36 1.47
CA ALA A 92 -1.60 13.12 1.56
C ALA A 92 -2.24 12.97 0.18
N GLY A 93 -3.19 12.06 0.07
CA GLY A 93 -3.95 11.80 -1.15
C GLY A 93 -3.20 11.04 -2.23
N SER A 94 -1.98 10.58 -1.95
CA SER A 94 -1.19 9.83 -2.93
C SER A 94 -1.69 8.41 -3.12
N VAL A 95 -1.50 7.88 -4.33
CA VAL A 95 -1.76 6.48 -4.65
C VAL A 95 -0.44 5.81 -5.01
N VAL A 96 0.03 4.94 -4.11
CA VAL A 96 1.34 4.29 -4.24
C VAL A 96 1.17 3.01 -5.05
N THR A 97 1.67 3.03 -6.28
CA THR A 97 1.53 1.92 -7.24
C THR A 97 2.81 1.12 -7.43
N LYS A 98 3.95 1.65 -6.98
CA LYS A 98 5.28 1.04 -7.10
C LYS A 98 6.05 1.23 -5.80
N ASP A 99 7.08 0.42 -5.62
CA ASP A 99 7.97 0.53 -4.46
C ASP A 99 8.58 1.92 -4.34
N ILE A 100 8.69 2.38 -3.11
CA ILE A 100 9.30 3.66 -2.77
C ILE A 100 10.64 3.37 -2.09
N PRO A 101 11.75 3.94 -2.59
CA PRO A 101 13.06 3.81 -1.94
C PRO A 101 13.06 4.40 -0.53
N GLU A 102 14.02 3.98 0.28
CA GLU A 102 14.17 4.53 1.62
C GLU A 102 14.50 6.03 1.60
N ASN A 103 14.15 6.72 2.68
CA ASN A 103 14.44 8.16 2.89
C ASN A 103 13.96 9.04 1.73
N SER A 104 12.80 8.75 1.20
CA SER A 104 12.22 9.47 0.06
C SER A 104 10.95 10.20 0.47
N LEU A 105 10.77 11.39 -0.08
CA LEU A 105 9.48 12.08 -0.08
C LEU A 105 8.81 11.81 -1.42
N ALA A 106 7.64 11.19 -1.39
CA ALA A 106 6.91 10.81 -2.59
C ALA A 106 5.47 11.30 -2.51
N VAL A 107 4.94 11.79 -3.61
CA VAL A 107 3.59 12.36 -3.67
C VAL A 107 2.92 12.08 -5.01
N GLY A 108 1.61 12.12 -5.00
CA GLY A 108 0.79 12.17 -6.21
C GLY A 108 0.05 10.89 -6.55
N ASN A 109 -0.64 10.93 -7.66
CA ASN A 109 -1.36 9.79 -8.23
C ASN A 109 -1.08 9.72 -9.75
N PRO A 110 -0.26 8.77 -10.22
CA PRO A 110 0.50 7.83 -9.42
C PRO A 110 1.61 8.52 -8.61
N CYS A 111 1.89 7.94 -7.45
CA CYS A 111 2.89 8.50 -6.52
C CYS A 111 4.29 8.47 -7.12
N ARG A 112 5.01 9.57 -7.00
CA ARG A 112 6.37 9.74 -7.52
C ARG A 112 7.28 10.30 -6.45
N VAL A 113 8.52 9.84 -6.41
CA VAL A 113 9.55 10.39 -5.55
C VAL A 113 9.94 11.77 -6.05
N ILE A 114 9.92 12.78 -5.17
CA ILE A 114 10.25 14.16 -5.53
C ILE A 114 11.57 14.62 -4.95
N ARG A 115 12.05 14.02 -3.85
CA ARG A 115 13.38 14.32 -3.29
C ARG A 115 13.76 13.31 -2.22
N LYS A 116 15.02 13.34 -1.81
CA LYS A 116 15.50 12.65 -0.61
C LYS A 116 15.22 13.48 0.63
N ILE A 117 14.87 12.82 1.74
CA ILE A 117 14.49 13.51 2.99
C ILE A 117 15.72 14.09 3.71
N ASN A 118 16.89 13.46 3.54
CA ASN A 118 18.14 13.94 4.16
C ASN A 118 18.75 15.18 3.50
N GLY A 119 17.96 15.90 2.68
CA GLY A 119 18.38 17.13 2.02
C GLY A 119 19.02 16.95 0.64
N GLU A 120 19.19 15.72 0.18
CA GLU A 120 19.71 15.45 -1.16
C GLU A 120 18.62 15.62 -2.22
N SER A 121 18.97 16.26 -3.32
CA SER A 121 18.08 16.39 -4.48
C SER A 121 18.10 15.10 -5.30
N ILE A 122 16.97 14.83 -5.90
CA ILE A 122 16.80 13.70 -6.83
C ILE A 122 17.00 14.15 -8.27
#